data_57ed25ab72b250c1208ed270c4294a82
#
_entry.id   57ed25ab72b250c1208ed270c4294a82
#
_cell.length_a   1.000
_cell.length_b   1.000
_cell.length_c   1.000
_cell.angle_alpha   90.00
_cell.angle_beta   90.00
_cell.angle_gamma   90.00
#
_symmetry.space_group_name_H-M   'P 1'
#
loop_
_entity.id
_entity.type
_entity.pdbx_description
1 polymer ?
#
loop_
_entity_poly.entity_id
_entity_poly.type
_entity_poly.pdbx_seq_one_letter_code
_entity_poly.pdbx_strand_id
1 'polypeptide(L)'
;MINANRQVWALLGHAALTQLITFVLRPATTYRALELGVPASWLGVLSGSFALVPLVLALPAGHIVDRLGERRVMLAGSLLMCAAGTLLLALGHTVPGLIAGSVVLGTAHLGAIVGQQALVANSTTSGRMDSAFGYYTFAASLGQAAGPLMIVAFGGTKAIPDTAPIFQAGIAVAIALVALTFAIESTRTQRGPATTENVGVRQLLRLPGLAGALLTACAVLAAVDISLVYLPALGAERGIASSLIGTLLVLRAASSMASRFFLGRLSEAIGRRRLLILSIFGAAAGISVTAAPAPVWLLLLAVTVAGFGLGVGQPLTMSWLAESAPPGARGRAMSLRLTGNRAGQVIIPGAIGMVAAGLGAAGVLWVTAAGLALTGVLARNLPVNRS
;
A
#
# COMPACT_ATOMS: atom_id res chain seq x y z
N MET A 1 13.10 -31.48 -0.05
CA MET A 1 12.36 -30.76 -1.11
C MET A 1 10.92 -30.37 -0.70
N ILE A 2 10.13 -31.22 -0.01
CA ILE A 2 8.74 -30.93 0.39
C ILE A 2 8.65 -29.75 1.35
N ASN A 3 9.57 -29.60 2.32
CA ASN A 3 9.57 -28.51 3.30
C ASN A 3 9.85 -27.14 2.66
N ALA A 4 10.74 -27.05 1.66
CA ALA A 4 11.03 -25.78 1.00
C ALA A 4 9.83 -25.22 0.23
N ASN A 5 9.09 -26.08 -0.48
CA ASN A 5 7.88 -25.66 -1.19
C ASN A 5 6.77 -25.22 -0.20
N ARG A 6 6.59 -25.94 0.90
CA ARG A 6 5.59 -25.60 1.93
C ARG A 6 5.87 -24.21 2.55
N GLN A 7 7.13 -23.92 2.84
CA GLN A 7 7.53 -22.62 3.39
C GLN A 7 7.29 -21.48 2.41
N VAL A 8 7.58 -21.67 1.11
CA VAL A 8 7.30 -20.67 0.07
C VAL A 8 5.79 -20.37 -0.01
N TRP A 9 4.97 -21.42 -0.10
CA TRP A 9 3.52 -21.23 -0.16
C TRP A 9 2.95 -20.59 1.12
N ALA A 10 3.47 -20.95 2.30
CA ALA A 10 3.08 -20.34 3.55
C ALA A 10 3.44 -18.84 3.59
N LEU A 11 4.63 -18.47 3.10
CA LEU A 11 5.05 -17.08 3.00
C LEU A 11 4.19 -16.28 2.01
N LEU A 12 3.93 -16.82 0.82
CA LEU A 12 3.09 -16.18 -0.19
C LEU A 12 1.64 -16.03 0.31
N GLY A 13 1.09 -17.07 0.95
CA GLY A 13 -0.22 -17.02 1.60
C GLY A 13 -0.27 -15.96 2.70
N HIS A 14 0.77 -15.91 3.55
CA HIS A 14 0.88 -14.90 4.60
C HIS A 14 0.93 -13.48 4.03
N ALA A 15 1.64 -13.26 2.93
CA ALA A 15 1.68 -11.97 2.25
C ALA A 15 0.30 -11.58 1.69
N ALA A 16 -0.39 -12.52 1.04
CA ALA A 16 -1.74 -12.30 0.51
C ALA A 16 -2.74 -11.97 1.62
N LEU A 17 -2.77 -12.76 2.71
CA LEU A 17 -3.69 -12.53 3.83
C LEU A 17 -3.39 -11.20 4.56
N THR A 18 -2.13 -10.84 4.75
CA THR A 18 -1.73 -9.54 5.32
C THR A 18 -2.31 -8.37 4.54
N GLN A 19 -2.21 -8.42 3.21
CA GLN A 19 -2.74 -7.39 2.34
C GLN A 19 -4.27 -7.41 2.28
N LEU A 20 -4.89 -8.60 2.26
CA LEU A 20 -6.34 -8.75 2.31
C LEU A 20 -6.91 -8.05 3.54
N ILE A 21 -6.39 -8.35 4.74
CA ILE A 21 -6.84 -7.75 5.99
C ILE A 21 -6.70 -6.22 5.93
N THR A 22 -5.57 -5.72 5.47
CA THR A 22 -5.33 -4.28 5.38
C THR A 22 -6.30 -3.60 4.42
N PHE A 23 -6.56 -4.22 3.26
CA PHE A 23 -7.40 -3.66 2.21
C PHE A 23 -8.90 -3.88 2.43
N VAL A 24 -9.30 -4.66 3.42
CA VAL A 24 -10.69 -4.73 3.88
C VAL A 24 -10.94 -3.82 5.08
N LEU A 25 -10.04 -3.81 6.08
CA LEU A 25 -10.26 -3.04 7.30
C LEU A 25 -10.17 -1.52 7.08
N ARG A 26 -9.29 -1.03 6.20
CA ARG A 26 -9.16 0.41 5.92
C ARG A 26 -10.42 1.04 5.33
N PRO A 27 -11.03 0.51 4.24
CA PRO A 27 -12.31 1.03 3.76
C PRO A 27 -13.45 0.84 4.76
N ALA A 28 -13.49 -0.28 5.50
CA ALA A 28 -14.49 -0.51 6.53
C ALA A 28 -14.39 0.54 7.65
N THR A 29 -13.16 0.91 8.05
CA THR A 29 -12.94 2.01 9.02
C THR A 29 -13.45 3.35 8.49
N THR A 30 -13.31 3.61 7.18
CA THR A 30 -13.88 4.81 6.55
C THR A 30 -15.40 4.83 6.63
N TYR A 31 -16.06 3.71 6.28
CA TYR A 31 -17.52 3.62 6.40
C TYR A 31 -18.00 3.82 7.83
N ARG A 32 -17.31 3.24 8.81
CA ARG A 32 -17.65 3.44 10.22
C ARG A 32 -17.44 4.90 10.66
N ALA A 33 -16.40 5.58 10.18
CA ALA A 33 -16.19 6.99 10.45
C ALA A 33 -17.31 7.86 9.86
N LEU A 34 -17.77 7.55 8.64
CA LEU A 34 -18.90 8.24 7.99
C LEU A 34 -20.21 8.01 8.74
N GLU A 35 -20.45 6.78 9.25
CA GLU A 35 -21.60 6.46 10.11
C GLU A 35 -21.61 7.30 11.38
N LEU A 36 -20.43 7.63 11.95
CA LEU A 36 -20.26 8.52 13.09
C LEU A 36 -20.34 10.02 12.72
N GLY A 37 -20.63 10.37 11.47
CA GLY A 37 -20.72 11.74 11.00
C GLY A 37 -19.38 12.46 10.84
N VAL A 38 -18.26 11.72 10.74
CA VAL A 38 -16.93 12.32 10.52
C VAL A 38 -16.88 12.96 9.14
N PRO A 39 -16.58 14.27 9.04
CA PRO A 39 -16.48 14.94 7.76
C PRO A 39 -15.36 14.37 6.87
N ALA A 40 -15.54 14.41 5.55
CA ALA A 40 -14.57 13.91 4.59
C ALA A 40 -13.16 14.51 4.77
N SER A 41 -13.07 15.78 5.17
CA SER A 41 -11.79 16.45 5.47
C SER A 41 -10.96 15.77 6.57
N TRP A 42 -11.61 15.12 7.55
CA TRP A 42 -10.95 14.43 8.65
C TRP A 42 -10.57 12.99 8.32
N LEU A 43 -11.12 12.40 7.26
CA LEU A 43 -10.76 11.04 6.83
C LEU A 43 -9.28 10.93 6.43
N GLY A 44 -8.67 12.04 6.01
CA GLY A 44 -7.23 12.12 5.75
C GLY A 44 -6.39 11.88 7.00
N VAL A 45 -6.82 12.42 8.16
CA VAL A 45 -6.17 12.20 9.46
C VAL A 45 -6.32 10.73 9.88
N LEU A 46 -7.51 10.18 9.72
CA LEU A 46 -7.78 8.77 10.00
C LEU A 46 -6.91 7.85 9.10
N SER A 47 -6.81 8.16 7.81
CA SER A 47 -5.94 7.43 6.89
C SER A 47 -4.47 7.54 7.26
N GLY A 48 -4.01 8.74 7.63
CA GLY A 48 -2.63 9.01 8.06
C GLY A 48 -2.24 8.28 9.34
N SER A 49 -3.20 8.06 10.26
CA SER A 49 -2.95 7.38 11.53
C SER A 49 -2.42 5.95 11.34
N PHE A 50 -2.80 5.27 10.24
CA PHE A 50 -2.25 3.98 9.83
C PHE A 50 -0.73 4.00 9.65
N ALA A 51 -0.17 5.09 9.16
CA ALA A 51 1.26 5.19 8.89
C ALA A 51 2.07 5.88 10.01
N LEU A 52 1.42 6.39 11.06
CA LEU A 52 2.04 7.20 12.10
C LEU A 52 3.15 6.44 12.85
N VAL A 53 2.85 5.29 13.43
CA VAL A 53 3.85 4.45 14.12
C VAL A 53 4.83 3.82 13.14
N PRO A 54 4.40 3.27 11.98
CA PRO A 54 5.32 2.83 10.93
C PRO A 54 6.33 3.87 10.46
N LEU A 55 6.00 5.16 10.46
CA LEU A 55 6.94 6.23 10.09
C LEU A 55 8.17 6.24 11.02
N VAL A 56 7.94 6.09 12.32
CA VAL A 56 9.01 6.09 13.33
C VAL A 56 9.74 4.75 13.39
N LEU A 57 8.98 3.65 13.28
CA LEU A 57 9.51 2.30 13.42
C LEU A 57 10.11 1.70 12.14
N ALA A 58 9.93 2.32 10.97
CA ALA A 58 10.40 1.75 9.71
C ALA A 58 11.94 1.53 9.68
N LEU A 59 12.70 2.46 10.23
CA LEU A 59 14.16 2.34 10.32
C LEU A 59 14.61 1.27 11.32
N PRO A 60 14.12 1.23 12.59
CA PRO A 60 14.52 0.21 13.55
C PRO A 60 13.91 -1.18 13.26
N ALA A 61 12.85 -1.29 12.45
CA ALA A 61 12.18 -2.56 12.19
C ALA A 61 13.11 -3.64 11.61
N GLY A 62 14.04 -3.27 10.75
CA GLY A 62 15.07 -4.18 10.25
C GLY A 62 15.92 -4.76 11.38
N HIS A 63 16.43 -3.93 12.30
CA HIS A 63 17.20 -4.39 13.45
C HIS A 63 16.38 -5.27 14.40
N ILE A 64 15.08 -5.00 14.54
CA ILE A 64 14.18 -5.83 15.34
C ILE A 64 14.05 -7.22 14.73
N VAL A 65 13.90 -7.33 13.41
CA VAL A 65 13.86 -8.61 12.70
C VAL A 65 15.18 -9.37 12.84
N ASP A 66 16.31 -8.68 12.70
CA ASP A 66 17.64 -9.29 12.83
C ASP A 66 17.88 -9.86 14.26
N ARG A 67 17.32 -9.23 15.28
CA ARG A 67 17.45 -9.66 16.67
C ARG A 67 16.47 -10.76 17.06
N LEU A 68 15.19 -10.61 16.68
CA LEU A 68 14.11 -11.49 17.12
C LEU A 68 13.86 -12.66 16.15
N GLY A 69 14.30 -12.54 14.89
CA GLY A 69 14.03 -13.46 13.79
C GLY A 69 12.69 -13.15 13.09
N GLU A 70 12.62 -13.51 11.81
CA GLU A 70 11.52 -13.17 10.91
C GLU A 70 10.17 -13.66 11.41
N ARG A 71 10.11 -14.96 11.82
CA ARG A 71 8.86 -15.61 12.29
C ARG A 71 8.26 -14.91 13.51
N ARG A 72 9.09 -14.51 14.50
CA ARG A 72 8.59 -13.85 15.72
C ARG A 72 8.01 -12.49 15.41
N VAL A 73 8.65 -11.72 14.51
CA VAL A 73 8.16 -10.41 14.10
C VAL A 73 6.89 -10.55 13.26
N MET A 74 6.81 -11.53 12.35
CA MET A 74 5.59 -11.84 11.60
C MET A 74 4.45 -12.28 12.52
N LEU A 75 4.73 -13.11 13.54
CA LEU A 75 3.74 -13.53 14.52
C LEU A 75 3.22 -12.34 15.33
N ALA A 76 4.10 -11.47 15.82
CA ALA A 76 3.70 -10.24 16.50
C ALA A 76 2.83 -9.35 15.59
N GLY A 77 3.21 -9.18 14.32
CA GLY A 77 2.39 -8.48 13.33
C GLY A 77 1.02 -9.10 13.13
N SER A 78 0.95 -10.44 13.02
CA SER A 78 -0.31 -11.17 12.84
C SER A 78 -1.23 -11.04 14.06
N LEU A 79 -0.69 -11.15 15.28
CA LEU A 79 -1.43 -10.95 16.52
C LEU A 79 -1.94 -9.50 16.65
N LEU A 80 -1.13 -8.52 16.29
CA LEU A 80 -1.54 -7.13 16.24
C LEU A 80 -2.63 -6.88 15.18
N MET A 81 -2.68 -7.64 14.07
CA MET A 81 -3.79 -7.56 13.11
C MET A 81 -5.10 -8.05 13.72
N CYS A 82 -5.07 -9.16 14.50
CA CYS A 82 -6.24 -9.59 15.26
C CYS A 82 -6.67 -8.51 16.26
N ALA A 83 -5.73 -7.93 17.01
CA ALA A 83 -6.00 -6.87 17.95
C ALA A 83 -6.60 -5.63 17.26
N ALA A 84 -6.07 -5.23 16.09
CA ALA A 84 -6.62 -4.11 15.32
C ALA A 84 -8.06 -4.34 14.89
N GLY A 85 -8.37 -5.51 14.33
CA GLY A 85 -9.75 -5.88 13.96
C GLY A 85 -10.70 -5.88 15.16
N THR A 86 -10.26 -6.44 16.29
CA THR A 86 -11.03 -6.47 17.54
C THR A 86 -11.26 -5.06 18.11
N LEU A 87 -10.22 -4.20 18.10
CA LEU A 87 -10.35 -2.80 18.52
C LEU A 87 -11.33 -2.03 17.64
N LEU A 88 -11.25 -2.21 16.32
CA LEU A 88 -12.16 -1.56 15.37
C LEU A 88 -13.61 -2.05 15.58
N LEU A 89 -13.82 -3.31 15.89
CA LEU A 89 -15.14 -3.84 16.19
C LEU A 89 -15.68 -3.32 17.54
N ALA A 90 -14.86 -3.36 18.60
CA ALA A 90 -15.29 -3.06 19.95
C ALA A 90 -15.33 -1.54 20.25
N LEU A 91 -14.34 -0.77 19.78
CA LEU A 91 -14.19 0.67 20.07
C LEU A 91 -14.46 1.57 18.85
N GLY A 92 -14.76 1.00 17.70
CA GLY A 92 -15.02 1.72 16.46
C GLY A 92 -16.31 2.56 16.48
N HIS A 93 -17.05 2.58 17.56
CA HIS A 93 -18.18 3.48 17.82
C HIS A 93 -17.71 4.88 18.25
N THR A 94 -16.41 5.14 18.36
CA THR A 94 -15.80 6.42 18.67
C THR A 94 -14.67 6.75 17.72
N VAL A 95 -14.46 8.04 17.40
CA VAL A 95 -13.35 8.48 16.54
C VAL A 95 -11.97 8.10 17.12
N PRO A 96 -11.70 8.31 18.44
CA PRO A 96 -10.45 7.84 19.04
C PRO A 96 -10.24 6.33 18.89
N GLY A 97 -11.31 5.52 19.00
CA GLY A 97 -11.25 4.07 18.81
C GLY A 97 -10.87 3.68 17.37
N LEU A 98 -11.40 4.39 16.37
CA LEU A 98 -11.03 4.21 14.97
C LEU A 98 -9.57 4.57 14.72
N ILE A 99 -9.08 5.66 15.31
CA ILE A 99 -7.68 6.08 15.21
C ILE A 99 -6.78 5.02 15.87
N ALA A 100 -7.11 4.59 17.08
CA ALA A 100 -6.34 3.55 17.79
C ALA A 100 -6.26 2.24 16.99
N GLY A 101 -7.39 1.76 16.48
CA GLY A 101 -7.45 0.57 15.63
C GLY A 101 -6.61 0.72 14.35
N SER A 102 -6.65 1.90 13.70
CA SER A 102 -5.84 2.20 12.51
C SER A 102 -4.35 2.25 12.80
N VAL A 103 -3.93 2.84 13.93
CA VAL A 103 -2.53 2.87 14.38
C VAL A 103 -2.01 1.45 14.65
N VAL A 104 -2.81 0.63 15.35
CA VAL A 104 -2.45 -0.78 15.62
C VAL A 104 -2.38 -1.57 14.31
N LEU A 105 -3.33 -1.37 13.39
CA LEU A 105 -3.33 -2.01 12.08
C LEU A 105 -2.07 -1.65 11.26
N GLY A 106 -1.68 -0.38 11.27
CA GLY A 106 -0.48 0.07 10.57
C GLY A 106 0.80 -0.52 11.15
N THR A 107 0.89 -0.59 12.48
CA THR A 107 2.03 -1.20 13.20
C THR A 107 2.10 -2.71 12.90
N ALA A 108 0.95 -3.40 12.92
CA ALA A 108 0.81 -4.80 12.57
C ALA A 108 1.29 -5.07 11.14
N HIS A 109 0.83 -4.26 10.20
CA HIS A 109 1.20 -4.34 8.79
C HIS A 109 2.71 -4.14 8.57
N LEU A 110 3.33 -3.17 9.26
CA LEU A 110 4.78 -2.96 9.20
C LEU A 110 5.53 -4.21 9.65
N GLY A 111 5.19 -4.75 10.84
CA GLY A 111 5.85 -5.95 11.39
C GLY A 111 5.73 -7.14 10.45
N ALA A 112 4.53 -7.40 9.94
CA ALA A 112 4.30 -8.49 8.99
C ALA A 112 5.16 -8.33 7.72
N ILE A 113 5.13 -7.15 7.07
CA ILE A 113 5.86 -6.90 5.81
C ILE A 113 7.37 -6.97 6.00
N VAL A 114 7.91 -6.37 7.07
CA VAL A 114 9.36 -6.37 7.28
C VAL A 114 9.86 -7.80 7.54
N GLY A 115 9.13 -8.57 8.34
CA GLY A 115 9.43 -10.00 8.55
C GLY A 115 9.35 -10.84 7.27
N GLN A 116 8.30 -10.64 6.44
CA GLN A 116 8.14 -11.31 5.15
C GLN A 116 9.30 -10.98 4.19
N GLN A 117 9.63 -9.70 4.03
CA GLN A 117 10.69 -9.25 3.12
C GLN A 117 12.07 -9.74 3.57
N ALA A 118 12.33 -9.75 4.88
CA ALA A 118 13.55 -10.31 5.44
C ALA A 118 13.63 -11.82 5.17
N LEU A 119 12.53 -12.55 5.35
CA LEU A 119 12.48 -13.98 5.07
C LEU A 119 12.71 -14.29 3.59
N VAL A 120 12.12 -13.50 2.66
CA VAL A 120 12.40 -13.61 1.22
C VAL A 120 13.89 -13.42 0.95
N ALA A 121 14.48 -12.34 1.48
CA ALA A 121 15.88 -12.01 1.26
C ALA A 121 16.83 -13.07 1.81
N ASN A 122 16.55 -13.60 3.02
CA ASN A 122 17.41 -14.55 3.71
C ASN A 122 17.25 -15.98 3.20
N SER A 123 16.11 -16.33 2.57
CA SER A 123 15.85 -17.68 2.03
C SER A 123 16.20 -17.83 0.54
N THR A 124 16.53 -16.72 -0.14
CA THR A 124 16.75 -16.71 -1.59
C THR A 124 18.24 -16.65 -1.92
N THR A 125 18.70 -17.52 -2.82
CA THR A 125 20.08 -17.52 -3.33
C THR A 125 20.32 -16.35 -4.30
N SER A 126 21.57 -15.89 -4.37
CA SER A 126 22.01 -14.87 -5.32
C SER A 126 21.63 -15.26 -6.76
N GLY A 127 21.05 -14.29 -7.51
CA GLY A 127 20.59 -14.51 -8.90
C GLY A 127 19.11 -14.91 -9.04
N ARG A 128 18.39 -15.25 -7.92
CA ARG A 128 16.96 -15.57 -7.92
C ARG A 128 16.12 -14.55 -7.16
N MET A 129 16.75 -13.49 -6.66
CA MET A 129 16.12 -12.49 -5.80
C MET A 129 14.94 -11.77 -6.49
N ASP A 130 15.12 -11.40 -7.78
CA ASP A 130 14.08 -10.70 -8.53
C ASP A 130 12.83 -11.57 -8.69
N SER A 131 13.00 -12.85 -8.99
CA SER A 131 11.89 -13.80 -9.10
C SER A 131 11.18 -14.01 -7.76
N ALA A 132 11.94 -14.14 -6.66
CA ALA A 132 11.38 -14.35 -5.33
C ALA A 132 10.56 -13.14 -4.85
N PHE A 133 11.10 -11.93 -5.01
CA PHE A 133 10.34 -10.70 -4.74
C PHE A 133 9.19 -10.48 -5.72
N GLY A 134 9.32 -10.93 -6.97
CA GLY A 134 8.24 -10.95 -7.96
C GLY A 134 7.05 -11.78 -7.48
N TYR A 135 7.27 -13.02 -7.08
CA TYR A 135 6.20 -13.88 -6.51
C TYR A 135 5.62 -13.32 -5.22
N TYR A 136 6.46 -12.78 -4.33
CA TYR A 136 6.00 -12.14 -3.11
C TYR A 136 5.08 -10.95 -3.39
N THR A 137 5.48 -10.04 -4.27
CA THR A 137 4.67 -8.86 -4.61
C THR A 137 3.40 -9.22 -5.39
N PHE A 138 3.44 -10.28 -6.19
CA PHE A 138 2.26 -10.83 -6.85
C PHE A 138 1.25 -11.35 -5.83
N ALA A 139 1.69 -12.18 -4.86
CA ALA A 139 0.83 -12.68 -3.80
C ALA A 139 0.24 -11.54 -2.95
N ALA A 140 1.06 -10.54 -2.62
CA ALA A 140 0.59 -9.33 -1.95
C ALA A 140 -0.51 -8.60 -2.78
N SER A 141 -0.34 -8.51 -4.10
CA SER A 141 -1.32 -7.87 -4.98
C SER A 141 -2.63 -8.65 -5.08
N LEU A 142 -2.59 -9.99 -5.00
CA LEU A 142 -3.80 -10.82 -4.90
C LEU A 142 -4.60 -10.47 -3.64
N GLY A 143 -3.93 -10.34 -2.48
CA GLY A 143 -4.57 -9.91 -1.25
C GLY A 143 -5.18 -8.51 -1.35
N GLN A 144 -4.47 -7.57 -1.97
CA GLN A 144 -4.99 -6.22 -2.22
C GLN A 144 -6.26 -6.22 -3.07
N ALA A 145 -6.35 -7.09 -4.07
CA ALA A 145 -7.53 -7.23 -4.91
C ALA A 145 -8.67 -7.99 -4.18
N ALA A 146 -8.33 -9.00 -3.38
CA ALA A 146 -9.29 -9.82 -2.65
C ALA A 146 -9.94 -9.07 -1.46
N GLY A 147 -9.21 -8.15 -0.80
CA GLY A 147 -9.74 -7.40 0.34
C GLY A 147 -11.08 -6.71 0.06
N PRO A 148 -11.19 -5.85 -0.95
CA PRO A 148 -12.43 -5.19 -1.29
C PRO A 148 -13.59 -6.11 -1.71
N LEU A 149 -13.33 -7.38 -2.10
CA LEU A 149 -14.40 -8.36 -2.37
C LEU A 149 -15.25 -8.62 -1.13
N MET A 150 -14.69 -8.50 0.08
CA MET A 150 -15.46 -8.60 1.31
C MET A 150 -16.45 -7.45 1.45
N ILE A 151 -16.12 -6.26 0.96
CA ILE A 151 -17.05 -5.13 0.91
C ILE A 151 -18.17 -5.41 -0.09
N VAL A 152 -17.83 -6.02 -1.25
CA VAL A 152 -18.84 -6.46 -2.23
C VAL A 152 -19.79 -7.47 -1.60
N ALA A 153 -19.26 -8.45 -0.87
CA ALA A 153 -20.03 -9.54 -0.27
C ALA A 153 -20.95 -9.06 0.88
N PHE A 154 -20.44 -8.17 1.74
CA PHE A 154 -21.16 -7.73 2.94
C PHE A 154 -21.81 -6.34 2.82
N GLY A 155 -21.40 -5.53 1.83
CA GLY A 155 -21.84 -4.15 1.69
C GLY A 155 -23.30 -3.99 1.25
N GLY A 156 -23.79 -4.89 0.41
CA GLY A 156 -25.16 -4.83 -0.10
C GLY A 156 -25.44 -3.57 -0.93
N THR A 157 -26.69 -3.09 -0.90
CA THR A 157 -27.16 -1.91 -1.66
C THR A 157 -27.05 -0.60 -0.88
N LYS A 158 -26.74 -0.63 0.41
CA LYS A 158 -26.62 0.58 1.24
C LYS A 158 -25.35 1.35 0.87
N ALA A 159 -25.43 2.67 0.87
CA ALA A 159 -24.27 3.53 0.65
C ALA A 159 -23.25 3.42 1.80
N ILE A 160 -23.72 3.31 3.04
CA ILE A 160 -22.93 2.99 4.23
C ILE A 160 -23.37 1.59 4.70
N PRO A 161 -22.52 0.57 4.54
CA PRO A 161 -22.83 -0.79 4.92
C PRO A 161 -22.74 -0.97 6.44
N ASP A 162 -23.35 -2.04 6.95
CA ASP A 162 -23.01 -2.51 8.30
C ASP A 162 -21.55 -3.01 8.29
N THR A 163 -20.71 -2.36 9.07
CA THR A 163 -19.28 -2.65 9.12
C THR A 163 -18.94 -3.79 10.10
N ALA A 164 -19.86 -4.17 11.00
CA ALA A 164 -19.59 -5.20 12.00
C ALA A 164 -19.27 -6.58 11.36
N PRO A 165 -20.04 -7.10 10.36
CA PRO A 165 -19.69 -8.33 9.67
C PRO A 165 -18.34 -8.25 8.94
N ILE A 166 -17.99 -7.07 8.40
CA ILE A 166 -16.73 -6.85 7.69
C ILE A 166 -15.55 -6.92 8.67
N PHE A 167 -15.66 -6.30 9.85
CA PHE A 167 -14.64 -6.40 10.89
C PHE A 167 -14.50 -7.82 11.42
N GLN A 168 -15.62 -8.54 11.67
CA GLN A 168 -15.61 -9.94 12.10
C GLN A 168 -14.91 -10.84 11.06
N ALA A 169 -15.23 -10.68 9.79
CA ALA A 169 -14.56 -11.41 8.71
C ALA A 169 -13.06 -11.08 8.66
N GLY A 170 -12.68 -9.80 8.83
CA GLY A 170 -11.28 -9.38 8.95
C GLY A 170 -10.54 -10.05 10.11
N ILE A 171 -11.20 -10.18 11.27
CA ILE A 171 -10.65 -10.90 12.44
C ILE A 171 -10.47 -12.39 12.14
N ALA A 172 -11.46 -13.04 11.50
CA ALA A 172 -11.37 -14.45 11.12
C ALA A 172 -10.17 -14.70 10.19
N VAL A 173 -9.95 -13.82 9.20
CA VAL A 173 -8.78 -13.88 8.32
C VAL A 173 -7.49 -13.63 9.10
N ALA A 174 -7.48 -12.72 10.09
CA ALA A 174 -6.31 -12.46 10.91
C ALA A 174 -5.96 -13.67 11.82
N ILE A 175 -6.95 -14.40 12.32
CA ILE A 175 -6.72 -15.67 13.03
C ILE A 175 -6.08 -16.70 12.10
N ALA A 176 -6.58 -16.83 10.86
CA ALA A 176 -5.95 -17.69 9.84
C ALA A 176 -4.51 -17.26 9.54
N LEU A 177 -4.23 -15.96 9.50
CA LEU A 177 -2.89 -15.41 9.33
C LEU A 177 -1.96 -15.83 10.48
N VAL A 178 -2.42 -15.75 11.72
CA VAL A 178 -1.68 -16.23 12.92
C VAL A 178 -1.39 -17.73 12.78
N ALA A 179 -2.39 -18.54 12.44
CA ALA A 179 -2.23 -19.98 12.25
C ALA A 179 -1.20 -20.28 11.15
N LEU A 180 -1.27 -19.54 10.01
CA LEU A 180 -0.34 -19.72 8.91
C LEU A 180 1.11 -19.35 9.29
N THR A 181 1.30 -18.39 10.22
CA THR A 181 2.63 -18.02 10.70
C THR A 181 3.34 -19.19 11.39
N PHE A 182 2.61 -20.12 12.00
CA PHE A 182 3.20 -21.32 12.61
C PHE A 182 3.74 -22.31 11.57
N ALA A 183 3.32 -22.22 10.31
CA ALA A 183 3.87 -23.02 9.21
C ALA A 183 5.16 -22.43 8.63
N ILE A 184 5.57 -21.23 9.07
CA ILE A 184 6.77 -20.54 8.61
C ILE A 184 7.91 -20.81 9.58
N GLU A 185 9.06 -21.20 9.04
CA GLU A 185 10.29 -21.37 9.81
C GLU A 185 11.21 -20.14 9.61
N SER A 186 11.83 -19.66 10.70
CA SER A 186 12.85 -18.61 10.59
C SER A 186 14.10 -19.17 9.94
N THR A 187 14.70 -18.41 9.04
CA THR A 187 16.03 -18.71 8.56
C THR A 187 17.03 -18.51 9.70
N ARG A 188 17.96 -19.44 9.87
CA ARG A 188 19.14 -19.21 10.74
C ARG A 188 19.97 -18.13 10.05
N THR A 189 19.90 -16.91 10.55
CA THR A 189 20.65 -15.79 9.97
C THR A 189 22.15 -16.11 10.10
N GLN A 190 22.80 -16.49 9.01
CA GLN A 190 24.24 -16.37 8.92
C GLN A 190 24.54 -14.87 8.84
N ARG A 191 24.93 -14.29 9.98
CA ARG A 191 25.43 -12.92 10.04
C ARG A 191 26.67 -12.81 9.16
N GLY A 192 26.50 -12.43 7.91
CA GLY A 192 27.60 -11.87 7.13
C GLY A 192 28.01 -10.52 7.76
N PRO A 193 29.30 -10.17 7.78
CA PRO A 193 29.73 -8.87 8.25
C PRO A 193 29.00 -7.77 7.46
N ALA A 194 28.32 -6.90 8.16
CA ALA A 194 27.74 -5.69 7.57
C ALA A 194 28.90 -4.83 7.04
N THR A 195 29.17 -4.90 5.76
CA THR A 195 30.06 -3.96 5.08
C THR A 195 29.39 -2.60 5.07
N THR A 196 29.62 -1.87 6.15
CA THR A 196 29.11 -0.51 6.32
C THR A 196 30.06 0.47 5.64
N GLU A 197 29.98 0.64 4.34
CA GLU A 197 30.40 1.91 3.78
C GLU A 197 29.40 2.98 4.22
N ASN A 198 29.89 4.00 4.92
CA ASN A 198 29.08 5.07 5.50
C ASN A 198 28.62 6.10 4.46
N VAL A 199 27.84 5.68 3.45
CA VAL A 199 27.18 6.61 2.54
C VAL A 199 26.04 7.30 3.30
N GLY A 200 26.22 8.57 3.64
CA GLY A 200 25.23 9.34 4.40
C GLY A 200 23.94 9.57 3.62
N VAL A 201 22.80 9.68 4.31
CA VAL A 201 21.48 10.00 3.71
C VAL A 201 21.56 11.26 2.85
N ARG A 202 22.30 12.29 3.29
CA ARG A 202 22.49 13.54 2.54
C ARG A 202 23.20 13.32 1.18
N GLN A 203 24.14 12.38 1.15
CA GLN A 203 24.85 12.03 -0.09
C GLN A 203 23.94 11.27 -1.07
N LEU A 204 23.11 10.38 -0.55
CA LEU A 204 22.09 9.70 -1.35
C LEU A 204 21.08 10.68 -1.94
N LEU A 205 20.56 11.63 -1.15
CA LEU A 205 19.62 12.66 -1.63
C LEU A 205 20.18 13.59 -2.70
N ARG A 206 21.51 13.67 -2.82
CA ARG A 206 22.20 14.44 -3.86
C ARG A 206 22.37 13.67 -5.17
N LEU A 207 22.06 12.38 -5.21
CA LEU A 207 22.09 11.61 -6.46
C LEU A 207 21.08 12.20 -7.45
N PRO A 208 21.48 12.44 -8.71
CA PRO A 208 20.61 13.01 -9.73
C PRO A 208 19.32 12.18 -9.86
N GLY A 209 18.17 12.83 -9.76
CA GLY A 209 16.86 12.19 -9.89
C GLY A 209 16.34 11.40 -8.69
N LEU A 210 17.14 11.14 -7.64
CA LEU A 210 16.68 10.38 -6.47
C LEU A 210 15.50 11.05 -5.76
N ALA A 211 15.60 12.36 -5.51
CA ALA A 211 14.53 13.12 -4.88
C ALA A 211 13.22 13.05 -5.69
N GLY A 212 13.32 13.17 -7.02
CA GLY A 212 12.16 13.05 -7.91
C GLY A 212 11.54 11.66 -7.91
N ALA A 213 12.35 10.59 -7.87
CA ALA A 213 11.85 9.23 -7.77
C ALA A 213 11.18 8.96 -6.41
N LEU A 214 11.76 9.48 -5.32
CA LEU A 214 11.15 9.40 -3.97
C LEU A 214 9.82 10.14 -3.93
N LEU A 215 9.77 11.37 -4.45
CA LEU A 215 8.55 12.16 -4.53
C LEU A 215 7.47 11.44 -5.35
N THR A 216 7.85 10.88 -6.50
CA THR A 216 6.94 10.09 -7.35
C THR A 216 6.42 8.87 -6.60
N ALA A 217 7.29 8.12 -5.92
CA ALA A 217 6.89 6.95 -5.15
C ALA A 217 5.92 7.33 -4.01
N CYS A 218 6.20 8.42 -3.30
CA CYS A 218 5.33 8.95 -2.24
C CYS A 218 3.97 9.38 -2.78
N ALA A 219 3.94 10.15 -3.88
CA ALA A 219 2.70 10.65 -4.48
C ALA A 219 1.80 9.51 -4.99
N VAL A 220 2.39 8.53 -5.69
CA VAL A 220 1.65 7.35 -6.18
C VAL A 220 1.09 6.53 -5.02
N LEU A 221 1.88 6.29 -3.96
CA LEU A 221 1.42 5.52 -2.81
C LEU A 221 0.31 6.27 -2.04
N ALA A 222 0.48 7.59 -1.85
CA ALA A 222 -0.54 8.41 -1.21
C ALA A 222 -1.85 8.41 -2.02
N ALA A 223 -1.78 8.45 -3.35
CA ALA A 223 -2.97 8.38 -4.22
C ALA A 223 -3.67 7.00 -4.12
N VAL A 224 -2.92 5.90 -3.95
CA VAL A 224 -3.50 4.58 -3.66
C VAL A 224 -4.26 4.61 -2.34
N ASP A 225 -3.66 5.16 -1.28
CA ASP A 225 -4.25 5.24 0.05
C ASP A 225 -5.47 6.17 0.09
N ILE A 226 -5.37 7.34 -0.56
CA ILE A 226 -6.48 8.28 -0.69
C ILE A 226 -7.64 7.63 -1.45
N SER A 227 -7.37 6.92 -2.54
CA SER A 227 -8.41 6.21 -3.29
C SER A 227 -9.11 5.16 -2.42
N LEU A 228 -8.37 4.45 -1.56
CA LEU A 228 -8.92 3.41 -0.69
C LEU A 228 -9.87 3.98 0.37
N VAL A 229 -9.62 5.22 0.82
CA VAL A 229 -10.40 5.91 1.87
C VAL A 229 -11.51 6.76 1.26
N TYR A 230 -11.21 7.52 0.20
CA TYR A 230 -12.13 8.52 -0.32
C TYR A 230 -13.10 8.03 -1.40
N LEU A 231 -12.85 6.84 -2.02
CA LEU A 231 -13.89 6.20 -2.85
C LEU A 231 -15.11 5.76 -2.02
N PRO A 232 -14.95 5.10 -0.85
CA PRO A 232 -16.06 4.86 0.07
C PRO A 232 -16.79 6.13 0.50
N ALA A 233 -16.03 7.19 0.84
CA ALA A 233 -16.61 8.48 1.23
C ALA A 233 -17.43 9.12 0.09
N LEU A 234 -16.88 9.12 -1.13
CA LEU A 234 -17.59 9.61 -2.33
C LEU A 234 -18.86 8.80 -2.61
N GLY A 235 -18.79 7.47 -2.41
CA GLY A 235 -19.94 6.58 -2.54
C GLY A 235 -21.05 6.94 -1.55
N ALA A 236 -20.68 7.16 -0.28
CA ALA A 236 -21.62 7.55 0.76
C ALA A 236 -22.25 8.94 0.49
N GLU A 237 -21.44 9.94 0.11
CA GLU A 237 -21.92 11.30 -0.24
C GLU A 237 -22.91 11.28 -1.43
N ARG A 238 -22.71 10.35 -2.38
CA ARG A 238 -23.55 10.25 -3.60
C ARG A 238 -24.65 9.21 -3.51
N GLY A 239 -24.81 8.52 -2.39
CA GLY A 239 -25.79 7.43 -2.25
C GLY A 239 -25.49 6.20 -3.12
N ILE A 240 -24.22 6.02 -3.55
CA ILE A 240 -23.80 4.86 -4.36
C ILE A 240 -23.69 3.63 -3.47
N ALA A 241 -24.26 2.51 -3.91
CA ALA A 241 -24.22 1.25 -3.19
C ALA A 241 -22.77 0.85 -2.84
N SER A 242 -22.53 0.45 -1.60
CA SER A 242 -21.19 0.07 -1.12
C SER A 242 -20.63 -1.16 -1.84
N SER A 243 -21.49 -2.06 -2.34
CA SER A 243 -21.08 -3.17 -3.21
C SER A 243 -20.49 -2.69 -4.53
N LEU A 244 -21.04 -1.62 -5.14
CA LEU A 244 -20.46 -1.01 -6.33
C LEU A 244 -19.11 -0.35 -6.02
N ILE A 245 -18.99 0.35 -4.89
CA ILE A 245 -17.70 0.92 -4.44
C ILE A 245 -16.67 -0.19 -4.21
N GLY A 246 -17.07 -1.29 -3.58
CA GLY A 246 -16.21 -2.47 -3.44
C GLY A 246 -15.73 -3.00 -4.79
N THR A 247 -16.63 -3.10 -5.77
CA THR A 247 -16.31 -3.51 -7.15
C THR A 247 -15.30 -2.55 -7.81
N LEU A 248 -15.48 -1.24 -7.65
CA LEU A 248 -14.52 -0.24 -8.15
C LEU A 248 -13.14 -0.41 -7.51
N LEU A 249 -13.08 -0.68 -6.20
CA LEU A 249 -11.80 -0.94 -5.49
C LEU A 249 -11.15 -2.25 -5.95
N VAL A 250 -11.92 -3.32 -6.17
CA VAL A 250 -11.43 -4.58 -6.75
C VAL A 250 -10.84 -4.35 -8.13
N LEU A 251 -11.59 -3.68 -9.00
CA LEU A 251 -11.18 -3.43 -10.39
C LEU A 251 -9.91 -2.57 -10.45
N ARG A 252 -9.83 -1.53 -9.60
CA ARG A 252 -8.62 -0.72 -9.44
C ARG A 252 -7.41 -1.58 -9.02
N ALA A 253 -7.58 -2.47 -8.03
CA ALA A 253 -6.50 -3.31 -7.53
C ALA A 253 -6.08 -4.37 -8.56
N ALA A 254 -7.04 -5.00 -9.23
CA ALA A 254 -6.79 -5.97 -10.30
C ALA A 254 -6.06 -5.34 -11.49
N SER A 255 -6.46 -4.13 -11.88
CA SER A 255 -5.80 -3.37 -12.95
C SER A 255 -4.36 -2.98 -12.57
N SER A 256 -4.13 -2.59 -11.31
CA SER A 256 -2.79 -2.34 -10.78
C SER A 256 -1.93 -3.60 -10.77
N MET A 257 -2.50 -4.76 -10.45
CA MET A 257 -1.81 -6.05 -10.52
C MET A 257 -1.44 -6.41 -11.98
N ALA A 258 -2.37 -6.21 -12.92
CA ALA A 258 -2.14 -6.44 -14.34
C ALA A 258 -0.99 -5.58 -14.87
N SER A 259 -0.95 -4.28 -14.52
CA SER A 259 0.14 -3.38 -14.96
C SER A 259 1.51 -3.84 -14.45
N ARG A 260 1.59 -4.37 -13.23
CA ARG A 260 2.83 -4.92 -12.65
C ARG A 260 3.28 -6.20 -13.36
N PHE A 261 2.33 -7.06 -13.73
CA PHE A 261 2.61 -8.30 -14.46
C PHE A 261 3.22 -8.02 -15.84
N PHE A 262 2.68 -7.02 -16.54
CA PHE A 262 3.17 -6.65 -17.87
C PHE A 262 4.30 -5.60 -17.86
N LEU A 263 4.78 -5.20 -16.68
CA LEU A 263 5.71 -4.08 -16.53
C LEU A 263 6.98 -4.21 -17.38
N GLY A 264 7.60 -5.38 -17.42
CA GLY A 264 8.80 -5.64 -18.21
C GLY A 264 8.56 -5.38 -19.69
N ARG A 265 7.52 -6.01 -20.27
CA ARG A 265 7.15 -5.82 -21.68
C ARG A 265 6.79 -4.38 -22.00
N LEU A 266 6.04 -3.71 -21.12
CA LEU A 266 5.67 -2.31 -21.29
C LEU A 266 6.88 -1.39 -21.22
N SER A 267 7.81 -1.68 -20.31
CA SER A 267 9.06 -0.91 -20.17
C SER A 267 9.98 -1.04 -21.38
N GLU A 268 10.05 -2.24 -21.97
CA GLU A 268 10.80 -2.48 -23.22
C GLU A 268 10.14 -1.80 -24.42
N ALA A 269 8.81 -1.89 -24.55
CA ALA A 269 8.10 -1.35 -25.71
C ALA A 269 8.01 0.19 -25.73
N ILE A 270 7.79 0.81 -24.58
CA ILE A 270 7.49 2.27 -24.48
C ILE A 270 8.69 3.05 -23.95
N GLY A 271 9.59 2.37 -23.23
CA GLY A 271 10.68 2.97 -22.45
C GLY A 271 10.23 3.40 -21.06
N ARG A 272 11.08 3.16 -20.05
CA ARG A 272 10.79 3.38 -18.62
C ARG A 272 10.25 4.78 -18.30
N ARG A 273 10.86 5.82 -18.86
CA ARG A 273 10.47 7.22 -18.61
C ARG A 273 9.09 7.54 -19.16
N ARG A 274 8.85 7.18 -20.42
CA ARG A 274 7.55 7.43 -21.07
C ARG A 274 6.46 6.65 -20.36
N LEU A 275 6.72 5.38 -20.00
CA LEU A 275 5.79 4.54 -19.28
C LEU A 275 5.44 5.17 -17.92
N LEU A 276 6.42 5.67 -17.14
CA LEU A 276 6.17 6.32 -15.86
C LEU A 276 5.30 7.58 -16.03
N ILE A 277 5.63 8.45 -16.98
CA ILE A 277 4.88 9.68 -17.24
C ILE A 277 3.45 9.37 -17.67
N LEU A 278 3.25 8.47 -18.64
CA LEU A 278 1.94 8.08 -19.13
C LEU A 278 1.10 7.44 -18.02
N SER A 279 1.71 6.60 -17.17
CA SER A 279 1.03 5.95 -16.06
C SER A 279 0.56 6.96 -15.00
N ILE A 280 1.37 7.96 -14.67
CA ILE A 280 1.00 9.02 -13.72
C ILE A 280 -0.15 9.89 -14.27
N PHE A 281 -0.06 10.33 -15.53
CA PHE A 281 -1.14 11.11 -16.14
C PHE A 281 -2.41 10.28 -16.34
N GLY A 282 -2.29 9.00 -16.69
CA GLY A 282 -3.43 8.08 -16.75
C GLY A 282 -4.09 7.92 -15.39
N ALA A 283 -3.29 7.77 -14.32
CA ALA A 283 -3.81 7.71 -12.96
C ALA A 283 -4.52 9.01 -12.55
N ALA A 284 -3.92 10.17 -12.86
CA ALA A 284 -4.52 11.47 -12.59
C ALA A 284 -5.85 11.66 -13.34
N ALA A 285 -5.89 11.34 -14.63
CA ALA A 285 -7.11 11.41 -15.44
C ALA A 285 -8.20 10.46 -14.90
N GLY A 286 -7.85 9.20 -14.60
CA GLY A 286 -8.80 8.24 -14.04
C GLY A 286 -9.38 8.67 -12.69
N ILE A 287 -8.55 9.19 -11.77
CA ILE A 287 -9.01 9.71 -10.48
C ILE A 287 -9.91 10.94 -10.69
N SER A 288 -9.54 11.86 -11.60
CA SER A 288 -10.36 13.05 -11.90
C SER A 288 -11.76 12.68 -12.42
N VAL A 289 -11.84 11.72 -13.35
CA VAL A 289 -13.12 11.24 -13.87
C VAL A 289 -13.93 10.52 -12.79
N THR A 290 -13.27 9.74 -11.93
CA THR A 290 -13.95 9.06 -10.81
C THR A 290 -14.55 10.08 -9.82
N ALA A 291 -13.90 11.21 -9.62
CA ALA A 291 -14.40 12.29 -8.76
C ALA A 291 -15.57 13.07 -9.38
N ALA A 292 -15.73 13.06 -10.70
CA ALA A 292 -16.83 13.70 -11.39
C ALA A 292 -18.15 12.90 -11.25
N PRO A 293 -19.33 13.53 -11.36
CA PRO A 293 -20.60 12.82 -11.51
C PRO A 293 -20.61 12.14 -12.89
N ALA A 294 -20.47 10.81 -12.89
CA ALA A 294 -20.33 10.03 -14.12
C ALA A 294 -21.18 8.76 -14.06
N PRO A 295 -21.63 8.25 -15.19
CA PRO A 295 -22.35 6.96 -15.24
C PRO A 295 -21.43 5.81 -14.83
N VAL A 296 -22.02 4.71 -14.34
CA VAL A 296 -21.29 3.57 -13.77
C VAL A 296 -20.23 3.00 -14.72
N TRP A 297 -20.55 2.84 -16.01
CA TRP A 297 -19.60 2.33 -16.98
C TRP A 297 -18.33 3.19 -17.10
N LEU A 298 -18.48 4.53 -16.98
CA LEU A 298 -17.35 5.46 -17.03
C LEU A 298 -16.54 5.41 -15.74
N LEU A 299 -17.20 5.22 -14.59
CA LEU A 299 -16.50 4.99 -13.31
C LEU A 299 -15.67 3.71 -13.34
N LEU A 300 -16.21 2.60 -13.90
CA LEU A 300 -15.48 1.34 -14.10
C LEU A 300 -14.24 1.54 -14.97
N LEU A 301 -14.39 2.24 -16.11
CA LEU A 301 -13.26 2.56 -16.98
C LEU A 301 -12.23 3.46 -16.28
N ALA A 302 -12.69 4.50 -15.59
CA ALA A 302 -11.84 5.47 -14.90
C ALA A 302 -10.99 4.81 -13.82
N VAL A 303 -11.58 3.96 -12.96
CA VAL A 303 -10.83 3.26 -11.92
C VAL A 303 -9.88 2.20 -12.49
N THR A 304 -10.22 1.60 -13.65
CA THR A 304 -9.32 0.68 -14.36
C THR A 304 -8.07 1.42 -14.85
N VAL A 305 -8.25 2.56 -15.49
CA VAL A 305 -7.14 3.42 -15.96
C VAL A 305 -6.33 3.93 -14.77
N ALA A 306 -6.99 4.41 -13.71
CA ALA A 306 -6.33 4.86 -12.49
C ALA A 306 -5.51 3.72 -11.86
N GLY A 307 -6.10 2.54 -11.71
CA GLY A 307 -5.44 1.37 -11.14
C GLY A 307 -4.21 0.96 -11.93
N PHE A 308 -4.34 0.88 -13.25
CA PHE A 308 -3.22 0.55 -14.14
C PHE A 308 -2.07 1.54 -13.99
N GLY A 309 -2.37 2.83 -13.99
CA GLY A 309 -1.37 3.89 -13.80
C GLY A 309 -0.70 3.84 -12.43
N LEU A 310 -1.47 3.68 -11.36
CA LEU A 310 -0.95 3.59 -9.99
C LEU A 310 -0.09 2.32 -9.77
N GLY A 311 -0.33 1.25 -10.52
CA GLY A 311 0.42 0.01 -10.42
C GLY A 311 1.86 0.11 -10.91
N VAL A 312 2.13 0.93 -11.91
CA VAL A 312 3.44 1.08 -12.58
C VAL A 312 4.46 1.83 -11.72
N GLY A 313 4.05 2.89 -11.02
CA GLY A 313 4.96 3.86 -10.40
C GLY A 313 5.87 3.27 -9.33
N GLN A 314 5.33 2.39 -8.47
CA GLN A 314 6.09 1.80 -7.36
C GLN A 314 7.25 0.89 -7.83
N PRO A 315 7.02 -0.13 -8.69
CA PRO A 315 8.11 -1.01 -9.13
C PRO A 315 9.14 -0.27 -10.00
N LEU A 316 8.72 0.65 -10.89
CA LEU A 316 9.67 1.41 -11.70
C LEU A 316 10.60 2.28 -10.85
N THR A 317 10.07 2.97 -9.84
CA THR A 317 10.89 3.78 -8.93
C THR A 317 11.80 2.92 -8.06
N MET A 318 11.39 1.68 -7.72
CA MET A 318 12.25 0.72 -7.01
C MET A 318 13.44 0.30 -7.86
N SER A 319 13.20 -0.15 -9.07
CA SER A 319 14.25 -0.60 -9.99
C SER A 319 15.23 0.54 -10.27
N TRP A 320 14.71 1.74 -10.57
CA TRP A 320 15.54 2.90 -10.81
C TRP A 320 16.42 3.25 -9.60
N LEU A 321 15.85 3.23 -8.40
CA LEU A 321 16.58 3.51 -7.16
C LEU A 321 17.67 2.47 -6.90
N ALA A 322 17.39 1.19 -7.12
CA ALA A 322 18.35 0.10 -6.95
C ALA A 322 19.52 0.19 -7.94
N GLU A 323 19.25 0.65 -9.18
CA GLU A 323 20.27 0.83 -10.21
C GLU A 323 21.13 2.10 -9.98
N SER A 324 20.51 3.19 -9.49
CA SER A 324 21.18 4.47 -9.25
C SER A 324 21.99 4.51 -7.96
N ALA A 325 21.69 3.63 -7.00
CA ALA A 325 22.40 3.59 -5.73
C ALA A 325 23.80 2.99 -5.90
N PRO A 326 24.85 3.62 -5.30
CA PRO A 326 26.20 3.06 -5.31
C PRO A 326 26.26 1.63 -4.76
N PRO A 327 27.24 0.82 -5.18
CA PRO A 327 27.48 -0.48 -4.57
C PRO A 327 27.60 -0.35 -3.05
N GLY A 328 26.92 -1.21 -2.28
CA GLY A 328 26.88 -1.14 -0.82
C GLY A 328 25.87 -0.16 -0.22
N ALA A 329 25.28 0.77 -1.01
CA ALA A 329 24.29 1.74 -0.52
C ALA A 329 22.83 1.42 -0.91
N ARG A 330 22.59 0.34 -1.65
CA ARG A 330 21.25 -0.05 -2.13
C ARG A 330 20.25 -0.25 -1.00
N GLY A 331 20.65 -0.91 0.08
CA GLY A 331 19.79 -1.13 1.25
C GLY A 331 19.36 0.19 1.90
N ARG A 332 20.28 1.15 2.04
CA ARG A 332 19.98 2.48 2.59
C ARG A 332 19.07 3.30 1.68
N ALA A 333 19.26 3.22 0.38
CA ALA A 333 18.38 3.86 -0.60
C ALA A 333 16.95 3.32 -0.49
N MET A 334 16.80 2.01 -0.34
CA MET A 334 15.49 1.36 -0.13
C MET A 334 14.86 1.74 1.21
N SER A 335 15.65 1.81 2.29
CA SER A 335 15.17 2.28 3.60
C SER A 335 14.71 3.73 3.53
N LEU A 336 15.47 4.60 2.87
CA LEU A 336 15.09 6.01 2.65
C LEU A 336 13.77 6.12 1.88
N ARG A 337 13.60 5.32 0.83
CA ARG A 337 12.34 5.25 0.08
C ARG A 337 11.19 4.80 0.96
N LEU A 338 11.39 3.77 1.77
CA LEU A 338 10.35 3.26 2.68
C LEU A 338 9.94 4.33 3.70
N THR A 339 10.91 5.01 4.29
CA THR A 339 10.66 6.13 5.23
C THR A 339 9.92 7.28 4.53
N GLY A 340 10.37 7.68 3.33
CA GLY A 340 9.69 8.68 2.52
C GLY A 340 8.24 8.29 2.20
N ASN A 341 8.01 7.06 1.80
CA ASN A 341 6.66 6.54 1.56
C ASN A 341 5.77 6.64 2.81
N ARG A 342 6.30 6.31 4.00
CA ARG A 342 5.55 6.43 5.26
C ARG A 342 5.28 7.88 5.62
N ALA A 343 6.26 8.77 5.42
CA ALA A 343 6.05 10.21 5.59
C ALA A 343 4.95 10.72 4.64
N GLY A 344 4.99 10.32 3.37
CA GLY A 344 3.95 10.65 2.39
C GLY A 344 2.57 10.16 2.79
N GLN A 345 2.45 8.95 3.32
CA GLN A 345 1.19 8.37 3.79
C GLN A 345 0.59 9.12 5.00
N VAL A 346 1.42 9.76 5.84
CA VAL A 346 0.95 10.59 6.95
C VAL A 346 0.59 11.99 6.47
N ILE A 347 1.51 12.65 5.76
CA ILE A 347 1.43 14.07 5.45
C ILE A 347 0.44 14.35 4.31
N ILE A 348 0.53 13.59 3.21
CA ILE A 348 -0.21 13.92 1.99
C ILE A 348 -1.73 13.81 2.17
N PRO A 349 -2.30 12.72 2.74
CA PRO A 349 -3.76 12.64 2.93
C PRO A 349 -4.29 13.71 3.87
N GLY A 350 -3.54 14.03 4.95
CA GLY A 350 -3.90 15.09 5.88
C GLY A 350 -3.89 16.47 5.21
N ALA A 351 -2.82 16.81 4.49
CA ALA A 351 -2.70 18.08 3.78
C ALA A 351 -3.77 18.24 2.69
N ILE A 352 -4.02 17.20 1.89
CA ILE A 352 -5.05 17.22 0.85
C ILE A 352 -6.45 17.34 1.48
N GLY A 353 -6.72 16.62 2.59
CA GLY A 353 -8.00 16.75 3.30
C GLY A 353 -8.26 18.17 3.79
N MET A 354 -7.24 18.86 4.30
CA MET A 354 -7.35 20.28 4.71
C MET A 354 -7.56 21.22 3.53
N VAL A 355 -6.80 21.06 2.44
CA VAL A 355 -6.93 21.91 1.23
C VAL A 355 -8.30 21.72 0.56
N ALA A 356 -8.82 20.49 0.58
CA ALA A 356 -10.12 20.17 0.02
C ALA A 356 -11.28 20.33 1.03
N ALA A 357 -11.02 20.94 2.21
CA ALA A 357 -12.04 21.16 3.20
C ALA A 357 -13.22 21.96 2.60
N GLY A 358 -14.44 21.43 2.75
CA GLY A 358 -15.63 22.01 2.14
C GLY A 358 -15.97 21.54 0.72
N LEU A 359 -15.07 20.84 0.03
CA LEU A 359 -15.32 20.28 -1.31
C LEU A 359 -15.74 18.80 -1.27
N GLY A 360 -15.84 18.20 -0.08
CA GLY A 360 -16.21 16.80 0.11
C GLY A 360 -15.16 15.82 -0.43
N ALA A 361 -15.53 14.55 -0.55
CA ALA A 361 -14.65 13.50 -1.04
C ALA A 361 -14.21 13.72 -2.51
N ALA A 362 -15.08 14.29 -3.33
CA ALA A 362 -14.75 14.64 -4.71
C ALA A 362 -13.61 15.66 -4.79
N GLY A 363 -13.63 16.69 -3.94
CA GLY A 363 -12.57 17.70 -3.87
C GLY A 363 -11.21 17.09 -3.53
N VAL A 364 -11.18 16.18 -2.54
CA VAL A 364 -9.95 15.45 -2.17
C VAL A 364 -9.39 14.65 -3.33
N LEU A 365 -10.24 13.96 -4.08
CA LEU A 365 -9.82 13.18 -5.26
C LEU A 365 -9.30 14.10 -6.37
N TRP A 366 -9.93 15.26 -6.64
CA TRP A 366 -9.44 16.21 -7.64
C TRP A 366 -8.09 16.83 -7.25
N VAL A 367 -7.91 17.23 -5.98
CA VAL A 367 -6.62 17.74 -5.49
C VAL A 367 -5.54 16.64 -5.60
N THR A 368 -5.89 15.39 -5.31
CA THR A 368 -4.98 14.23 -5.50
C THR A 368 -4.59 14.06 -6.97
N ALA A 369 -5.56 14.15 -7.87
CA ALA A 369 -5.30 14.06 -9.32
C ALA A 369 -4.41 15.21 -9.81
N ALA A 370 -4.63 16.44 -9.36
CA ALA A 370 -3.78 17.58 -9.66
C ALA A 370 -2.36 17.41 -9.14
N GLY A 371 -2.19 16.90 -7.90
CA GLY A 371 -0.90 16.56 -7.31
C GLY A 371 -0.15 15.48 -8.10
N LEU A 372 -0.85 14.44 -8.57
CA LEU A 372 -0.28 13.43 -9.47
C LEU A 372 0.13 14.04 -10.81
N ALA A 373 -0.70 14.87 -11.43
CA ALA A 373 -0.39 15.54 -12.69
C ALA A 373 0.88 16.41 -12.54
N LEU A 374 0.97 17.19 -11.46
CA LEU A 374 2.17 17.97 -11.13
C LEU A 374 3.41 17.06 -10.97
N THR A 375 3.26 15.94 -10.26
CA THR A 375 4.34 14.95 -10.13
C THR A 375 4.75 14.39 -11.49
N GLY A 376 3.79 14.14 -12.38
CA GLY A 376 4.05 13.71 -13.77
C GLY A 376 4.85 14.74 -14.59
N VAL A 377 4.57 16.04 -14.40
CA VAL A 377 5.35 17.12 -15.01
C VAL A 377 6.78 17.15 -14.48
N LEU A 378 6.94 17.06 -13.16
CA LEU A 378 8.26 17.02 -12.50
C LEU A 378 9.07 15.77 -12.90
N ALA A 379 8.41 14.63 -13.09
CA ALA A 379 9.04 13.39 -13.54
C ALA A 379 9.63 13.48 -14.97
N ARG A 380 9.23 14.47 -15.78
CA ARG A 380 9.85 14.72 -17.09
C ARG A 380 11.31 15.08 -16.99
N ASN A 381 11.75 15.62 -15.86
CA ASN A 381 13.14 16.05 -15.63
C ASN A 381 13.99 14.98 -14.94
N LEU A 382 13.44 13.78 -14.69
CA LEU A 382 14.19 12.67 -14.12
C LEU A 382 15.26 12.20 -15.12
N PRO A 383 16.53 12.10 -14.71
CA PRO A 383 17.56 11.52 -15.54
C PRO A 383 17.27 10.03 -15.70
N VAL A 384 17.03 9.60 -16.92
CA VAL A 384 16.92 8.17 -17.26
C VAL A 384 18.23 7.76 -17.86
N ASN A 385 18.93 6.85 -17.19
CA ASN A 385 20.08 6.20 -17.80
C ASN A 385 19.65 5.61 -19.14
N ARG A 386 20.28 6.08 -20.20
CA ARG A 386 20.23 5.42 -21.49
C ARG A 386 21.02 4.12 -21.31
N SER A 387 20.31 2.99 -21.26
CA SER A 387 20.90 1.66 -21.47
C SER A 387 21.30 1.54 -22.93
#